data_a5682edfcc561e0d705b59a0153ca741
#
_entry.id   a5682edfcc561e0d705b59a0153ca741
#
_cell.length_a   1.000
_cell.length_b   1.000
_cell.length_c   1.000
_cell.angle_alpha   90.00
_cell.angle_beta   90.00
_cell.angle_gamma   90.00
#
_symmetry.space_group_name_H-M   'P 1'
#
loop_
_entity.id
_entity.type
_entity.pdbx_description
1 polymer ?
#
loop_
_entity_poly.entity_id
_entity_poly.type
_entity_poly.pdbx_seq_one_letter_code
_entity_poly.pdbx_strand_id
1 'polypeptide(L)'
;MRIDRRRFFRLLARLLVGAAALFGVRSSSATAASEASEALDIHQATRNTRLGALGAKRPRLSRPPRPFKPYPGKRRIALPAPPDSPARTLAEVVREWAPAQSFGAEGLTLAQLARLLHFTNGVTSPAAPGSRGPARRAAPSAGALYSGEVYIAAARVRGLAAGLYYYDVRRHALVEVAAGFSAARFADAIDAPVRVEGMAAAILLSNVFERYSWRYANRGYRYALIDSGHIGENLRLAAASAGLAQCDMLTFRDDVLNDLLGLDGREEAVCAVHAIGSPGKPLAEEIERSQGWIEAQYKKPFEARGPITERYHAATQLVVSDQGYKDVAQRVEASAKISAHDVTHSLPVRTTGPAMKLEQAIQIRRSTTRFDPSTLALADLGQILEMAHGHSALSLNQQVDVYLVVHRVEALGPGLYRYDRDRHSLVRLRPGALVADFTRVCLGQDKAGTAAVGVLMVARLGAERALASTRRYREILIESGAIGQRIYLAAESAGLSARNLAAFLDDDLNRLLGLDGVHAAVIHLTMLGPGD
;
A
#
# COMPACT_ATOMS: atom_id res chain seq x y z
N MET A 1 33.92 -42.46 -10.35
CA MET A 1 34.37 -41.05 -10.48
C MET A 1 33.13 -40.16 -10.23
N ARG A 2 32.99 -39.60 -9.02
CA ARG A 2 31.86 -38.72 -8.67
C ARG A 2 32.19 -37.30 -9.13
N ILE A 3 31.48 -36.84 -10.14
CA ILE A 3 31.62 -35.46 -10.62
C ILE A 3 30.94 -34.55 -9.59
N ASP A 4 31.73 -33.64 -9.00
CA ASP A 4 31.22 -32.64 -8.05
C ASP A 4 30.21 -31.70 -8.76
N ARG A 5 28.94 -31.83 -8.36
CA ARG A 5 27.83 -31.01 -8.89
C ARG A 5 28.11 -29.49 -8.85
N ARG A 6 28.88 -29.03 -7.85
CA ARG A 6 29.21 -27.60 -7.74
C ARG A 6 30.21 -27.15 -8.81
N ARG A 7 31.11 -28.01 -9.25
CA ARG A 7 32.04 -27.73 -10.37
C ARG A 7 31.33 -27.75 -11.72
N PHE A 8 30.36 -28.66 -11.91
CA PHE A 8 29.57 -28.74 -13.13
C PHE A 8 28.73 -27.48 -13.36
N PHE A 9 28.01 -26.99 -12.35
CA PHE A 9 27.23 -25.76 -12.47
C PHE A 9 28.08 -24.50 -12.67
N ARG A 10 29.29 -24.42 -12.10
CA ARG A 10 30.22 -23.32 -12.36
C ARG A 10 30.78 -23.33 -13.78
N LEU A 11 30.97 -24.51 -14.36
CA LEU A 11 31.42 -24.65 -15.76
C LEU A 11 30.30 -24.28 -16.74
N LEU A 12 29.06 -24.72 -16.46
CA LEU A 12 27.89 -24.39 -17.26
C LEU A 12 27.58 -22.89 -17.26
N ALA A 13 27.69 -22.24 -16.10
CA ALA A 13 27.53 -20.80 -15.97
C ALA A 13 28.59 -20.01 -16.75
N ARG A 14 29.86 -20.49 -16.78
CA ARG A 14 30.94 -19.86 -17.55
C ARG A 14 30.78 -20.05 -19.05
N LEU A 15 30.24 -21.19 -19.52
CA LEU A 15 29.96 -21.43 -20.92
C LEU A 15 28.80 -20.60 -21.45
N LEU A 16 27.75 -20.35 -20.65
CA LEU A 16 26.64 -19.49 -21.01
C LEU A 16 27.04 -18.01 -21.07
N VAL A 17 27.94 -17.55 -20.20
CA VAL A 17 28.47 -16.19 -20.24
C VAL A 17 29.42 -15.98 -21.44
N GLY A 18 30.17 -17.02 -21.83
CA GLY A 18 31.09 -16.96 -23.00
C GLY A 18 30.38 -16.92 -24.34
N ALA A 19 29.21 -17.57 -24.48
CA ALA A 19 28.42 -17.57 -25.70
C ALA A 19 27.70 -16.23 -25.96
N ALA A 20 27.29 -15.52 -24.91
CA ALA A 20 26.68 -14.20 -25.03
C ALA A 20 27.66 -13.09 -25.48
N ALA A 21 28.95 -13.27 -25.26
CA ALA A 21 29.97 -12.31 -25.64
C ALA A 21 30.34 -12.33 -27.14
N LEU A 22 29.96 -13.39 -27.85
CA LEU A 22 30.31 -13.57 -29.28
C LEU A 22 29.23 -13.01 -30.24
N PHE A 23 28.05 -12.64 -29.76
CA PHE A 23 26.94 -12.17 -30.63
C PHE A 23 26.50 -10.72 -30.37
N GLY A 24 27.29 -9.87 -29.76
CA GLY A 24 27.03 -8.42 -29.75
C GLY A 24 25.69 -7.95 -29.19
N VAL A 25 24.87 -8.84 -28.61
CA VAL A 25 23.61 -8.52 -27.92
C VAL A 25 23.92 -8.33 -26.44
N ARG A 26 24.44 -7.15 -26.11
CA ARG A 26 24.72 -6.79 -24.71
C ARG A 26 23.47 -6.22 -24.02
N SER A 27 23.02 -6.89 -22.99
CA SER A 27 22.83 -6.42 -21.61
C SER A 27 21.49 -5.92 -21.14
N SER A 28 20.38 -5.91 -21.87
CA SER A 28 19.09 -5.57 -21.26
C SER A 28 18.49 -6.72 -20.40
N SER A 29 18.78 -7.98 -20.77
CA SER A 29 18.29 -9.15 -20.06
C SER A 29 19.02 -9.45 -18.73
N ALA A 30 20.31 -9.12 -18.66
CA ALA A 30 21.10 -9.38 -17.44
C ALA A 30 20.75 -8.40 -16.30
N THR A 31 20.44 -7.16 -16.62
CA THR A 31 20.05 -6.14 -15.64
C THR A 31 18.65 -6.41 -15.08
N ALA A 32 17.68 -6.72 -15.94
CA ALA A 32 16.33 -7.08 -15.53
C ALA A 32 16.29 -8.37 -14.67
N ALA A 33 17.12 -9.37 -15.02
CA ALA A 33 17.24 -10.60 -14.22
C ALA A 33 17.88 -10.34 -12.85
N SER A 34 18.84 -9.40 -12.75
CA SER A 34 19.44 -8.98 -11.49
C SER A 34 18.43 -8.28 -10.57
N GLU A 35 17.59 -7.42 -11.11
CA GLU A 35 16.58 -6.67 -10.34
C GLU A 35 15.41 -7.53 -9.88
N ALA A 36 14.95 -8.44 -10.74
CA ALA A 36 13.95 -9.43 -10.35
C ALA A 36 14.45 -10.31 -9.19
N SER A 37 15.74 -10.67 -9.21
CA SER A 37 16.40 -11.39 -8.10
C SER A 37 16.38 -10.56 -6.81
N GLU A 38 16.67 -9.27 -6.88
CA GLU A 38 16.75 -8.39 -5.70
C GLU A 38 15.39 -8.12 -5.06
N ALA A 39 14.33 -7.92 -5.86
CA ALA A 39 12.99 -7.77 -5.33
C ALA A 39 12.48 -9.07 -4.67
N LEU A 40 12.82 -10.23 -5.26
CA LEU A 40 12.54 -11.52 -4.65
C LEU A 40 13.32 -11.71 -3.34
N ASP A 41 14.57 -11.25 -3.27
CA ASP A 41 15.38 -11.28 -2.06
C ASP A 41 14.77 -10.43 -0.94
N ILE A 42 14.25 -9.24 -1.27
CA ILE A 42 13.50 -8.38 -0.33
C ILE A 42 12.24 -9.11 0.18
N HIS A 43 11.47 -9.70 -0.74
CA HIS A 43 10.29 -10.47 -0.38
C HIS A 43 10.65 -11.63 0.55
N GLN A 44 11.65 -12.42 0.20
CA GLN A 44 12.10 -13.57 0.99
C GLN A 44 12.65 -13.17 2.36
N ALA A 45 13.47 -12.13 2.44
CA ALA A 45 14.06 -11.68 3.70
C ALA A 45 13.05 -11.04 4.67
N THR A 46 11.90 -10.61 4.17
CA THR A 46 10.80 -10.07 4.99
C THR A 46 9.74 -11.10 5.37
N ARG A 47 9.91 -12.40 4.98
CA ARG A 47 8.98 -13.48 5.33
C ARG A 47 9.12 -13.92 6.79
N ASN A 48 8.02 -14.32 7.40
CA ASN A 48 8.03 -15.10 8.62
C ASN A 48 8.09 -16.59 8.24
N THR A 49 9.18 -17.26 8.62
CA THR A 49 9.34 -18.71 8.47
C THR A 49 9.17 -19.39 9.83
N ARG A 50 8.90 -20.72 9.85
CA ARG A 50 8.84 -21.48 11.11
C ARG A 50 10.13 -21.37 11.90
N LEU A 51 11.29 -21.52 11.24
CA LEU A 51 12.60 -21.39 11.87
C LEU A 51 12.85 -19.95 12.33
N GLY A 52 12.49 -18.96 11.53
CA GLY A 52 12.59 -17.55 11.90
C GLY A 52 11.70 -17.18 13.09
N ALA A 53 10.48 -17.73 13.17
CA ALA A 53 9.59 -17.51 14.30
C ALA A 53 10.09 -18.16 15.60
N LEU A 54 10.74 -19.32 15.49
CA LEU A 54 11.37 -20.02 16.63
C LEU A 54 12.70 -19.40 17.06
N GLY A 55 13.48 -18.88 16.11
CA GLY A 55 14.80 -18.30 16.32
C GLY A 55 14.83 -16.78 16.40
N ALA A 56 13.72 -16.11 16.20
CA ALA A 56 13.64 -14.67 16.32
C ALA A 56 13.99 -14.30 17.79
N LYS A 57 15.26 -13.92 18.02
CA LYS A 57 15.58 -13.14 19.21
C LYS A 57 14.58 -11.99 19.19
N ARG A 58 13.67 -11.99 20.19
CA ARG A 58 12.76 -10.83 20.39
C ARG A 58 13.65 -9.61 20.29
N PRO A 59 13.32 -8.63 19.42
CA PRO A 59 14.11 -7.42 19.34
C PRO A 59 14.38 -7.01 20.78
N ARG A 60 15.63 -6.73 21.13
CA ARG A 60 15.94 -6.26 22.49
C ARG A 60 14.95 -5.14 22.72
N LEU A 61 14.16 -5.23 23.78
CA LEU A 61 13.20 -4.20 24.18
C LEU A 61 13.97 -2.95 24.63
N SER A 62 14.75 -2.39 23.70
CA SER A 62 15.26 -1.04 23.81
C SER A 62 14.07 -0.10 23.96
N ARG A 63 14.29 1.06 24.50
CA ARG A 63 13.26 2.09 24.65
C ARG A 63 12.49 2.23 23.30
N PRO A 64 11.13 2.21 23.31
CA PRO A 64 10.36 2.35 22.08
C PRO A 64 10.72 3.66 21.36
N PRO A 65 10.75 3.65 20.02
CA PRO A 65 10.96 4.86 19.24
C PRO A 65 9.93 5.94 19.55
N ARG A 66 10.29 7.20 19.35
CA ARG A 66 9.37 8.32 19.59
C ARG A 66 8.14 8.21 18.66
N PRO A 67 6.91 8.23 19.20
CA PRO A 67 5.70 8.09 18.39
C PRO A 67 5.37 9.33 17.54
N PHE A 68 6.03 10.46 17.80
CA PHE A 68 5.85 11.73 17.10
C PHE A 68 7.19 12.39 16.84
N LYS A 69 7.33 13.04 15.70
CA LYS A 69 8.55 13.82 15.37
C LYS A 69 8.60 15.11 16.16
N PRO A 70 9.75 15.46 16.74
CA PRO A 70 9.95 16.76 17.36
C PRO A 70 10.35 17.80 16.30
N TYR A 71 9.77 18.99 16.40
CA TYR A 71 10.16 20.18 15.62
C TYR A 71 10.33 21.36 16.59
N PRO A 72 11.41 21.39 17.40
CA PRO A 72 11.63 22.46 18.35
C PRO A 72 11.88 23.79 17.62
N GLY A 73 11.32 24.88 18.13
CA GLY A 73 11.53 26.24 17.59
C GLY A 73 10.87 26.53 16.24
N LYS A 74 10.28 25.56 15.57
CA LYS A 74 9.61 25.77 14.28
C LYS A 74 8.23 26.42 14.46
N ARG A 75 7.88 27.31 13.52
CA ARG A 75 6.56 27.94 13.46
C ARG A 75 5.46 26.89 13.29
N ARG A 76 4.38 27.04 14.06
CA ARG A 76 3.20 26.20 13.97
C ARG A 76 1.98 27.02 13.55
N ILE A 77 1.14 26.42 12.70
CA ILE A 77 -0.10 26.99 12.21
C ILE A 77 -1.20 26.02 12.65
N ALA A 78 -2.08 26.47 13.55
CA ALA A 78 -3.23 25.68 13.96
C ALA A 78 -4.16 25.48 12.76
N LEU A 79 -4.64 24.28 12.57
CA LEU A 79 -5.63 23.97 11.57
C LEU A 79 -7.04 24.13 12.16
N PRO A 80 -8.00 24.63 11.39
CA PRO A 80 -9.40 24.65 11.82
C PRO A 80 -9.92 23.25 12.02
N ALA A 81 -10.91 23.08 12.91
CA ALA A 81 -11.63 21.83 13.02
C ALA A 81 -12.22 21.46 11.63
N PRO A 82 -12.27 20.16 11.29
CA PRO A 82 -12.86 19.74 10.03
C PRO A 82 -14.30 20.24 9.94
N PRO A 83 -14.66 20.98 8.87
CA PRO A 83 -16.04 21.42 8.70
C PRO A 83 -16.96 20.23 8.46
N ASP A 84 -18.24 20.38 8.82
CA ASP A 84 -19.26 19.44 8.41
C ASP A 84 -19.27 19.30 6.89
N SER A 85 -19.35 18.09 6.40
CA SER A 85 -19.19 17.79 4.99
C SER A 85 -20.49 17.45 4.30
N PRO A 86 -20.56 17.67 2.98
CA PRO A 86 -21.56 17.00 2.17
C PRO A 86 -21.42 15.50 2.38
N ALA A 87 -22.53 14.90 2.72
CA ALA A 87 -22.58 13.57 3.25
C ALA A 87 -22.64 12.54 2.14
N ARG A 88 -21.47 12.16 1.61
CA ARG A 88 -21.35 11.13 0.59
C ARG A 88 -21.03 9.77 1.22
N THR A 89 -21.63 8.73 0.69
CA THR A 89 -21.33 7.35 1.10
C THR A 89 -20.04 6.86 0.46
N LEU A 90 -19.43 5.82 1.05
CA LEU A 90 -18.25 5.17 0.46
C LEU A 90 -18.55 4.67 -0.97
N ALA A 91 -19.72 4.06 -1.17
CA ALA A 91 -20.10 3.50 -2.47
C ALA A 91 -20.22 4.57 -3.57
N GLU A 92 -20.77 5.76 -3.25
CA GLU A 92 -20.82 6.90 -4.18
C GLU A 92 -19.41 7.39 -4.51
N VAL A 93 -18.57 7.57 -3.49
CA VAL A 93 -17.20 8.07 -3.68
C VAL A 93 -16.36 7.11 -4.51
N VAL A 94 -16.40 5.80 -4.22
CA VAL A 94 -15.62 4.79 -4.97
C VAL A 94 -16.09 4.69 -6.42
N ARG A 95 -17.40 4.79 -6.67
CA ARG A 95 -17.96 4.68 -8.03
C ARG A 95 -17.61 5.86 -8.91
N GLU A 96 -17.54 7.06 -8.34
CA GLU A 96 -17.35 8.30 -9.09
C GLU A 96 -15.89 8.75 -9.15
N TRP A 97 -15.03 8.16 -8.32
CA TRP A 97 -13.63 8.56 -8.32
C TRP A 97 -12.92 8.17 -9.62
N ALA A 98 -12.16 9.09 -10.16
CA ALA A 98 -11.19 8.86 -11.23
C ALA A 98 -9.90 9.63 -10.92
N PRO A 99 -8.74 9.11 -11.34
CA PRO A 99 -7.49 9.85 -11.17
C PRO A 99 -7.53 11.16 -11.97
N ALA A 100 -7.07 12.25 -11.37
CA ALA A 100 -6.96 13.52 -12.05
C ALA A 100 -5.97 13.43 -13.22
N GLN A 101 -6.35 13.94 -14.37
CA GLN A 101 -5.47 14.13 -15.54
C GLN A 101 -4.83 15.53 -15.54
N SER A 102 -5.50 16.50 -14.93
CA SER A 102 -5.03 17.87 -14.76
C SER A 102 -5.70 18.53 -13.56
N PHE A 103 -5.17 19.66 -13.14
CA PHE A 103 -5.73 20.47 -12.06
C PHE A 103 -6.18 21.83 -12.56
N GLY A 104 -7.27 22.34 -12.01
CA GLY A 104 -7.79 23.68 -12.27
C GLY A 104 -6.97 24.77 -11.57
N ALA A 105 -7.27 26.02 -11.94
CA ALA A 105 -6.56 27.19 -11.41
C ALA A 105 -6.90 27.52 -9.94
N GLU A 106 -8.01 27.01 -9.41
CA GLU A 106 -8.45 27.31 -8.06
C GLU A 106 -7.59 26.60 -7.02
N GLY A 107 -7.17 27.35 -5.99
CA GLY A 107 -6.45 26.80 -4.85
C GLY A 107 -7.40 26.18 -3.83
N LEU A 108 -6.84 25.40 -2.91
CA LEU A 108 -7.55 24.91 -1.73
C LEU A 108 -7.72 26.02 -0.69
N THR A 109 -8.73 25.90 0.16
CA THR A 109 -8.79 26.65 1.42
C THR A 109 -8.03 25.91 2.51
N LEU A 110 -7.58 26.63 3.54
CA LEU A 110 -6.96 26.01 4.72
C LEU A 110 -7.93 25.02 5.41
N ALA A 111 -9.24 25.29 5.39
CA ALA A 111 -10.26 24.40 5.96
C ALA A 111 -10.40 23.09 5.15
N GLN A 112 -10.34 23.14 3.82
CA GLN A 112 -10.32 21.93 2.98
C GLN A 112 -9.06 21.11 3.24
N LEU A 113 -7.89 21.77 3.30
CA LEU A 113 -6.63 21.07 3.63
C LEU A 113 -6.69 20.45 5.02
N ALA A 114 -7.17 21.17 6.04
CA ALA A 114 -7.33 20.67 7.40
C ALA A 114 -8.21 19.42 7.45
N ARG A 115 -9.35 19.46 6.74
CA ARG A 115 -10.25 18.32 6.62
C ARG A 115 -9.57 17.12 5.96
N LEU A 116 -8.90 17.31 4.83
CA LEU A 116 -8.17 16.24 4.16
C LEU A 116 -7.17 15.59 5.11
N LEU A 117 -6.35 16.38 5.79
CA LEU A 117 -5.32 15.87 6.71
C LEU A 117 -5.94 15.11 7.89
N HIS A 118 -7.07 15.58 8.42
CA HIS A 118 -7.78 14.90 9.50
C HIS A 118 -8.24 13.50 9.08
N PHE A 119 -8.94 13.38 7.95
CA PHE A 119 -9.44 12.09 7.47
C PHE A 119 -8.36 11.21 6.84
N THR A 120 -7.23 11.78 6.44
CA THR A 120 -6.08 11.02 5.95
C THR A 120 -5.40 10.23 7.09
N ASN A 121 -4.97 10.90 8.14
CA ASN A 121 -4.19 10.29 9.25
C ASN A 121 -4.38 10.99 10.59
N GLY A 122 -5.42 11.84 10.75
CA GLY A 122 -5.72 12.56 11.98
C GLY A 122 -6.10 11.65 13.14
N VAL A 123 -6.11 12.20 14.35
CA VAL A 123 -6.59 11.51 15.55
C VAL A 123 -8.12 11.46 15.52
N THR A 124 -8.68 10.25 15.44
CA THR A 124 -10.13 10.02 15.45
C THR A 124 -10.66 9.68 16.85
N SER A 125 -9.80 9.17 17.72
CA SER A 125 -10.14 8.92 19.13
C SER A 125 -8.89 9.16 19.99
N PRO A 126 -8.92 10.13 20.90
CA PRO A 126 -7.81 10.34 21.82
C PRO A 126 -7.58 9.11 22.70
N ALA A 127 -6.38 8.97 23.24
CA ALA A 127 -6.13 7.95 24.26
C ALA A 127 -6.99 8.24 25.49
N ALA A 128 -7.62 7.21 26.04
CA ALA A 128 -8.39 7.40 27.27
C ALA A 128 -7.50 7.90 28.42
N PRO A 129 -7.97 8.81 29.27
CA PRO A 129 -7.21 9.27 30.43
C PRO A 129 -6.70 8.09 31.26
N GLY A 130 -5.41 8.09 31.60
CA GLY A 130 -4.76 7.00 32.33
C GLY A 130 -4.47 5.74 31.49
N SER A 131 -4.90 5.66 30.25
CA SER A 131 -4.61 4.56 29.34
C SER A 131 -3.16 4.59 28.86
N ARG A 132 -2.51 3.41 28.81
CA ARG A 132 -1.21 3.24 28.15
C ARG A 132 -1.32 3.02 26.65
N GLY A 133 -2.55 2.91 26.12
CA GLY A 133 -2.80 2.71 24.69
C GLY A 133 -2.60 4.02 23.91
N PRO A 134 -2.14 3.93 22.65
CA PRO A 134 -2.03 5.09 21.78
C PRO A 134 -3.42 5.62 21.37
N ALA A 135 -3.48 6.91 21.03
CA ALA A 135 -4.63 7.47 20.35
C ALA A 135 -4.90 6.72 19.03
N ARG A 136 -6.17 6.58 18.63
CA ARG A 136 -6.52 6.00 17.33
C ARG A 136 -6.44 7.08 16.27
N ARG A 137 -6.01 6.67 15.08
CA ARG A 137 -5.95 7.53 13.89
C ARG A 137 -6.91 7.04 12.81
N ALA A 138 -7.20 7.89 11.84
CA ALA A 138 -8.03 7.59 10.68
C ALA A 138 -7.56 6.32 9.94
N ALA A 139 -6.27 6.20 9.69
CA ALA A 139 -5.67 4.99 9.13
C ALA A 139 -5.31 3.97 10.23
N PRO A 140 -5.48 2.65 9.99
CA PRO A 140 -4.94 1.62 10.86
C PRO A 140 -3.42 1.62 10.81
N SER A 141 -2.79 1.01 11.81
CA SER A 141 -1.34 0.85 11.84
C SER A 141 -0.94 -0.42 12.55
N ALA A 142 0.05 -1.13 12.04
CA ALA A 142 0.55 -2.36 12.63
C ALA A 142 1.06 -2.10 14.06
N GLY A 143 0.40 -2.75 15.03
CA GLY A 143 0.68 -2.57 16.46
C GLY A 143 0.47 -1.15 16.99
N ALA A 144 -0.23 -0.29 16.26
CA ALA A 144 -0.45 1.12 16.56
C ALA A 144 0.87 1.91 16.77
N LEU A 145 1.91 1.58 15.99
CA LEU A 145 3.23 2.23 16.04
C LEU A 145 3.32 3.46 15.15
N TYR A 146 2.41 3.58 14.15
CA TYR A 146 2.24 4.75 13.30
C TYR A 146 3.55 5.26 12.69
N SER A 147 4.20 4.45 11.85
CA SER A 147 5.44 4.84 11.16
C SER A 147 5.20 5.93 10.10
N GLY A 148 3.99 5.98 9.53
CA GLY A 148 3.64 6.93 8.49
C GLY A 148 3.52 8.36 9.01
N GLU A 149 4.24 9.29 8.36
CA GLU A 149 4.19 10.73 8.57
C GLU A 149 3.65 11.43 7.33
N VAL A 150 3.07 12.61 7.49
CA VAL A 150 2.40 13.36 6.42
C VAL A 150 3.06 14.71 6.25
N TYR A 151 3.56 15.00 5.05
CA TYR A 151 4.10 16.30 4.67
C TYR A 151 3.24 16.93 3.58
N ILE A 152 3.28 18.23 3.50
CA ILE A 152 2.54 19.02 2.55
C ILE A 152 3.48 19.97 1.81
N ALA A 153 3.53 19.86 0.49
CA ALA A 153 4.08 20.88 -0.37
C ALA A 153 2.92 21.78 -0.84
N ALA A 154 2.73 22.90 -0.17
CA ALA A 154 1.65 23.83 -0.43
C ALA A 154 2.07 24.82 -1.51
N ALA A 155 1.37 24.83 -2.65
CA ALA A 155 1.58 25.79 -3.73
C ALA A 155 0.50 26.90 -3.70
N ARG A 156 -0.76 26.51 -3.61
CA ARG A 156 -1.91 27.43 -3.71
C ARG A 156 -3.00 27.06 -2.70
N VAL A 157 -2.71 27.34 -1.42
CA VAL A 157 -3.66 27.14 -0.32
C VAL A 157 -3.99 28.50 0.29
N ARG A 158 -5.24 28.93 0.18
CA ARG A 158 -5.68 30.21 0.76
C ARG A 158 -5.53 30.21 2.27
N GLY A 159 -4.86 31.21 2.81
CA GLY A 159 -4.55 31.32 4.24
C GLY A 159 -3.28 30.59 4.67
N LEU A 160 -2.51 30.04 3.73
CA LEU A 160 -1.23 29.38 3.97
C LEU A 160 -0.20 29.89 2.94
N ALA A 161 0.97 30.28 3.39
CA ALA A 161 2.07 30.64 2.50
C ALA A 161 2.52 29.40 1.69
N ALA A 162 3.01 29.62 0.46
CA ALA A 162 3.65 28.56 -0.30
C ALA A 162 4.89 28.07 0.45
N GLY A 163 5.01 26.75 0.63
CA GLY A 163 6.07 26.18 1.45
C GLY A 163 5.90 24.70 1.71
N LEU A 164 6.82 24.16 2.50
CA LEU A 164 6.82 22.77 2.93
C LEU A 164 6.43 22.67 4.39
N TYR A 165 5.49 21.83 4.69
CA TYR A 165 4.92 21.67 6.01
C TYR A 165 4.88 20.20 6.44
N TYR A 166 5.02 19.97 7.75
CA TYR A 166 4.76 18.68 8.41
C TYR A 166 3.42 18.75 9.14
N TYR A 167 2.62 17.72 9.06
CA TYR A 167 1.36 17.62 9.81
C TYR A 167 1.60 17.08 11.22
N ASP A 168 1.58 17.96 12.22
CA ASP A 168 1.56 17.55 13.62
C ASP A 168 0.17 16.98 13.97
N VAL A 169 0.02 15.69 13.76
CA VAL A 169 -1.24 14.96 13.95
C VAL A 169 -1.78 15.08 15.38
N ARG A 170 -0.88 15.19 16.37
CA ARG A 170 -1.26 15.30 17.79
C ARG A 170 -1.95 16.61 18.12
N ARG A 171 -1.57 17.68 17.43
CA ARG A 171 -2.09 19.03 17.66
C ARG A 171 -3.06 19.51 16.59
N HIS A 172 -3.26 18.72 15.58
CA HIS A 172 -3.97 19.14 14.36
C HIS A 172 -3.42 20.49 13.87
N ALA A 173 -2.15 20.52 13.56
CA ALA A 173 -1.44 21.73 13.17
C ALA A 173 -0.40 21.45 12.08
N LEU A 174 -0.04 22.46 11.32
CA LEU A 174 1.08 22.42 10.41
C LEU A 174 2.32 22.98 11.09
N VAL A 175 3.45 22.32 10.89
CA VAL A 175 4.78 22.81 11.27
C VAL A 175 5.51 23.20 10.00
N GLU A 176 5.97 24.44 9.91
CA GLU A 176 6.73 24.90 8.76
C GLU A 176 8.11 24.24 8.74
N VAL A 177 8.38 23.41 7.72
CA VAL A 177 9.66 22.73 7.53
C VAL A 177 10.61 23.64 6.77
N ALA A 178 10.15 24.20 5.64
CA ALA A 178 10.88 25.19 4.86
C ALA A 178 9.93 26.20 4.23
N ALA A 179 10.35 27.46 4.19
CA ALA A 179 9.65 28.52 3.47
C ALA A 179 9.92 28.40 1.97
N GLY A 180 8.92 28.75 1.17
CA GLY A 180 8.98 28.65 -0.28
C GLY A 180 8.77 27.22 -0.79
N PHE A 181 8.24 27.13 -1.99
CA PHE A 181 8.03 25.86 -2.68
C PHE A 181 8.31 26.07 -4.18
N SER A 182 9.23 25.32 -4.75
CA SER A 182 9.51 25.33 -6.17
C SER A 182 8.68 24.24 -6.86
N ALA A 183 7.61 24.65 -7.55
CA ALA A 183 6.81 23.73 -8.35
C ALA A 183 7.64 23.07 -9.48
N ALA A 184 8.60 23.80 -10.06
CA ALA A 184 9.49 23.25 -11.08
C ALA A 184 10.38 22.13 -10.54
N ARG A 185 11.06 22.38 -9.39
CA ARG A 185 11.90 21.35 -8.75
C ARG A 185 11.08 20.14 -8.31
N PHE A 186 9.84 20.35 -7.89
CA PHE A 186 8.93 19.26 -7.55
C PHE A 186 8.51 18.49 -8.81
N ALA A 187 8.16 19.17 -9.89
CA ALA A 187 7.80 18.54 -11.16
C ALA A 187 8.95 17.70 -11.72
N ASP A 188 10.20 18.19 -11.62
CA ASP A 188 11.40 17.43 -12.02
C ASP A 188 11.59 16.12 -11.22
N ALA A 189 11.08 16.08 -10.01
CA ALA A 189 11.19 14.91 -9.15
C ALA A 189 10.14 13.82 -9.46
N ILE A 190 9.13 14.12 -10.27
CA ILE A 190 7.97 13.26 -10.45
C ILE A 190 7.79 12.89 -11.92
N ASP A 191 7.73 11.59 -12.20
CA ASP A 191 7.20 11.08 -13.47
C ASP A 191 5.68 11.16 -13.43
N ALA A 192 5.16 12.31 -13.83
CA ALA A 192 3.73 12.58 -13.77
C ALA A 192 3.10 12.57 -15.17
N PRO A 193 2.17 11.63 -15.43
CA PRO A 193 1.28 11.74 -16.60
C PRO A 193 0.21 12.83 -16.40
N VAL A 194 0.37 13.67 -15.39
CA VAL A 194 -0.54 14.72 -14.97
C VAL A 194 0.20 16.04 -14.98
N ARG A 195 -0.44 17.09 -15.46
CA ARG A 195 0.12 18.44 -15.35
C ARG A 195 0.05 18.92 -13.90
N VAL A 196 1.18 18.82 -13.21
CA VAL A 196 1.29 19.19 -11.79
C VAL A 196 1.31 20.72 -11.57
N GLU A 197 1.51 21.52 -12.61
CA GLU A 197 1.52 23.00 -12.53
C GLU A 197 0.23 23.56 -11.94
N GLY A 198 -0.90 22.88 -12.19
CA GLY A 198 -2.20 23.24 -11.67
C GLY A 198 -2.52 22.71 -10.28
N MET A 199 -1.67 21.90 -9.65
CA MET A 199 -1.96 21.38 -8.31
C MET A 199 -1.97 22.48 -7.25
N ALA A 200 -2.85 22.35 -6.27
CA ALA A 200 -2.90 23.27 -5.13
C ALA A 200 -1.94 22.86 -4.01
N ALA A 201 -1.77 21.56 -3.82
CA ALA A 201 -0.82 20.99 -2.89
C ALA A 201 -0.42 19.58 -3.33
N ALA A 202 0.76 19.12 -2.90
CA ALA A 202 1.10 17.71 -2.88
C ALA A 202 1.18 17.23 -1.42
N ILE A 203 0.61 16.05 -1.16
CA ILE A 203 0.73 15.35 0.11
C ILE A 203 1.78 14.25 -0.08
N LEU A 204 2.85 14.31 0.70
CA LEU A 204 3.93 13.34 0.66
C LEU A 204 3.84 12.47 1.92
N LEU A 205 3.77 11.17 1.71
CA LEU A 205 3.77 10.19 2.80
C LEU A 205 5.18 9.66 2.97
N SER A 206 5.74 9.80 4.16
CA SER A 206 7.00 9.18 4.53
C SER A 206 6.80 8.10 5.59
N ASN A 207 7.82 7.26 5.81
CA ASN A 207 7.86 6.30 6.91
C ASN A 207 9.12 6.48 7.74
N VAL A 208 8.95 6.55 9.06
CA VAL A 208 10.03 6.38 10.05
C VAL A 208 10.19 4.89 10.30
N PHE A 209 11.14 4.26 9.61
CA PHE A 209 11.28 2.80 9.56
C PHE A 209 11.61 2.17 10.91
N GLU A 210 12.36 2.89 11.77
CA GLU A 210 12.72 2.40 13.10
C GLU A 210 11.48 2.02 13.93
N ARG A 211 10.36 2.73 13.80
CA ARG A 211 9.14 2.43 14.56
C ARG A 211 8.64 1.01 14.33
N TYR A 212 8.81 0.47 13.13
CA TYR A 212 8.42 -0.89 12.82
C TYR A 212 9.54 -1.90 12.96
N SER A 213 10.76 -1.58 12.56
CA SER A 213 11.90 -2.50 12.69
C SER A 213 12.20 -2.82 14.16
N TRP A 214 11.95 -1.87 15.08
CA TRP A 214 12.04 -2.06 16.52
C TRP A 214 11.20 -3.25 17.03
N ARG A 215 10.00 -3.45 16.48
CA ARG A 215 9.07 -4.50 16.92
C ARG A 215 9.01 -5.70 15.99
N TYR A 216 9.14 -5.47 14.71
CA TYR A 216 8.86 -6.45 13.67
C TYR A 216 10.08 -6.83 12.83
N ALA A 217 11.26 -6.33 13.20
CA ALA A 217 12.50 -6.57 12.45
C ALA A 217 12.29 -6.31 10.93
N ASN A 218 12.80 -7.17 10.06
CA ASN A 218 12.71 -7.03 8.60
C ASN A 218 11.27 -6.92 8.08
N ARG A 219 10.33 -7.62 8.72
CA ARG A 219 8.92 -7.57 8.35
C ARG A 219 8.33 -6.17 8.46
N GLY A 220 8.90 -5.35 9.32
CA GLY A 220 8.50 -3.95 9.51
C GLY A 220 8.49 -3.14 8.23
N TYR A 221 9.34 -3.47 7.25
CA TYR A 221 9.36 -2.80 5.95
C TYR A 221 8.03 -3.00 5.17
N ARG A 222 7.50 -4.23 5.12
CA ARG A 222 6.19 -4.48 4.50
C ARG A 222 5.09 -3.68 5.19
N TYR A 223 5.09 -3.66 6.52
CA TYR A 223 4.05 -2.96 7.28
C TYR A 223 4.07 -1.46 7.07
N ALA A 224 5.27 -0.86 6.95
CA ALA A 224 5.41 0.55 6.67
C ALA A 224 4.76 0.94 5.34
N LEU A 225 4.99 0.16 4.30
CA LEU A 225 4.42 0.43 2.97
C LEU A 225 2.92 0.12 2.88
N ILE A 226 2.46 -0.96 3.54
CA ILE A 226 1.03 -1.26 3.66
C ILE A 226 0.30 -0.12 4.39
N ASP A 227 0.87 0.40 5.47
CA ASP A 227 0.29 1.55 6.19
C ASP A 227 0.27 2.81 5.31
N SER A 228 1.29 3.06 4.47
CA SER A 228 1.24 4.14 3.48
C SER A 228 0.06 3.97 2.53
N GLY A 229 -0.25 2.74 2.15
CA GLY A 229 -1.44 2.44 1.34
C GLY A 229 -2.75 2.76 2.06
N HIS A 230 -2.87 2.43 3.35
CA HIS A 230 -4.05 2.81 4.15
C HIS A 230 -4.21 4.33 4.25
N ILE A 231 -3.12 5.05 4.49
CA ILE A 231 -3.12 6.52 4.62
C ILE A 231 -3.47 7.17 3.29
N GLY A 232 -2.82 6.72 2.19
CA GLY A 232 -3.06 7.25 0.85
C GLY A 232 -4.48 7.00 0.37
N GLU A 233 -5.08 5.84 0.70
CA GLU A 233 -6.46 5.55 0.35
C GLU A 233 -7.45 6.45 1.08
N ASN A 234 -7.24 6.70 2.37
CA ASN A 234 -8.05 7.67 3.10
C ASN A 234 -7.98 9.06 2.46
N LEU A 235 -6.79 9.50 2.05
CA LEU A 235 -6.60 10.78 1.37
C LEU A 235 -7.39 10.83 0.05
N ARG A 236 -7.28 9.78 -0.77
CA ARG A 236 -7.97 9.65 -2.04
C ARG A 236 -9.48 9.77 -1.87
N LEU A 237 -10.03 8.97 -0.96
CA LEU A 237 -11.46 8.97 -0.68
C LEU A 237 -11.94 10.29 -0.10
N ALA A 238 -11.18 10.90 0.83
CA ALA A 238 -11.52 12.20 1.41
C ALA A 238 -11.47 13.34 0.38
N ALA A 239 -10.51 13.31 -0.55
CA ALA A 239 -10.43 14.28 -1.64
C ALA A 239 -11.63 14.14 -2.58
N ALA A 240 -11.96 12.94 -3.01
CA ALA A 240 -13.12 12.65 -3.85
C ALA A 240 -14.44 13.04 -3.18
N SER A 241 -14.60 12.73 -1.89
CA SER A 241 -15.77 13.16 -1.10
C SER A 241 -15.92 14.69 -1.05
N ALA A 242 -14.80 15.41 -1.04
CA ALA A 242 -14.77 16.87 -1.05
C ALA A 242 -14.90 17.50 -2.46
N GLY A 243 -15.09 16.71 -3.51
CA GLY A 243 -15.13 17.19 -4.89
C GLY A 243 -13.78 17.71 -5.40
N LEU A 244 -12.68 17.28 -4.80
CA LEU A 244 -11.33 17.65 -5.20
C LEU A 244 -10.74 16.61 -6.15
N ALA A 245 -9.95 17.09 -7.09
CA ALA A 245 -9.15 16.25 -7.97
C ALA A 245 -7.91 15.74 -7.24
N GLN A 246 -7.60 14.45 -7.43
CA GLN A 246 -6.44 13.80 -6.81
C GLN A 246 -5.79 12.85 -7.79
N CYS A 247 -4.46 12.77 -7.78
CA CYS A 247 -3.68 11.80 -8.51
C CYS A 247 -2.55 11.22 -7.65
N ASP A 248 -2.40 9.90 -7.70
CA ASP A 248 -1.28 9.20 -7.07
C ASP A 248 -0.05 9.25 -7.97
N MET A 249 1.08 9.59 -7.38
CA MET A 249 2.39 9.62 -8.03
C MET A 249 3.32 8.72 -7.24
N LEU A 250 3.43 7.47 -7.66
CA LEU A 250 4.25 6.46 -6.97
C LEU A 250 5.64 6.33 -7.59
N THR A 251 5.82 6.80 -8.82
CA THR A 251 7.11 6.86 -9.51
C THR A 251 7.68 8.27 -9.38
N PHE A 252 8.78 8.41 -8.63
CA PHE A 252 9.44 9.69 -8.35
C PHE A 252 10.91 9.46 -8.00
N ARG A 253 11.70 10.54 -8.06
CA ARG A 253 13.10 10.55 -7.64
C ARG A 253 13.17 10.71 -6.13
N ASP A 254 13.51 9.63 -5.43
CA ASP A 254 13.49 9.55 -3.97
C ASP A 254 14.47 10.53 -3.33
N ASP A 255 15.68 10.67 -3.90
CA ASP A 255 16.72 11.59 -3.40
C ASP A 255 16.25 13.03 -3.45
N VAL A 256 15.63 13.46 -4.55
CA VAL A 256 15.14 14.84 -4.71
C VAL A 256 14.03 15.16 -3.72
N LEU A 257 13.07 14.24 -3.53
CA LEU A 257 11.97 14.47 -2.58
C LEU A 257 12.41 14.37 -1.12
N ASN A 258 13.33 13.47 -0.80
CA ASN A 258 13.90 13.40 0.54
C ASN A 258 14.69 14.67 0.87
N ASP A 259 15.57 15.13 -0.04
CA ASP A 259 16.30 16.40 0.12
C ASP A 259 15.36 17.59 0.30
N LEU A 260 14.26 17.65 -0.48
CA LEU A 260 13.28 18.71 -0.39
C LEU A 260 12.67 18.83 1.02
N LEU A 261 12.47 17.68 1.69
CA LEU A 261 11.91 17.59 3.04
C LEU A 261 12.98 17.56 4.15
N GLY A 262 14.27 17.53 3.79
CA GLY A 262 15.37 17.38 4.74
C GLY A 262 15.40 16.01 5.40
N LEU A 263 15.01 14.95 4.66
CA LEU A 263 15.04 13.56 5.09
C LEU A 263 16.32 12.89 4.59
N ASP A 264 16.82 11.91 5.35
CA ASP A 264 18.05 11.18 5.00
C ASP A 264 17.84 10.06 3.97
N GLY A 265 16.56 9.73 3.68
CA GLY A 265 16.19 8.66 2.77
C GLY A 265 16.50 7.24 3.30
N ARG A 266 16.87 7.09 4.58
CA ARG A 266 17.28 5.83 5.22
C ARG A 266 16.48 5.55 6.49
N GLU A 267 16.59 6.40 7.50
CA GLU A 267 15.80 6.30 8.74
C GLU A 267 14.35 6.74 8.48
N GLU A 268 14.20 7.75 7.63
CA GLU A 268 12.93 8.23 7.13
C GLU A 268 13.03 8.56 5.64
N ALA A 269 12.04 8.12 4.87
CA ALA A 269 11.98 8.39 3.44
C ALA A 269 10.55 8.55 2.93
N VAL A 270 10.39 9.34 1.87
CA VAL A 270 9.14 9.45 1.12
C VAL A 270 8.81 8.11 0.46
N CYS A 271 7.58 7.64 0.64
CA CYS A 271 7.10 6.38 0.10
C CYS A 271 5.99 6.54 -0.95
N ALA A 272 5.19 7.59 -0.84
CA ALA A 272 4.12 7.89 -1.78
C ALA A 272 3.90 9.40 -1.88
N VAL A 273 3.42 9.86 -3.03
CA VAL A 273 3.08 11.26 -3.29
C VAL A 273 1.69 11.32 -3.91
N HIS A 274 0.91 12.31 -3.51
CA HIS A 274 -0.45 12.54 -3.96
C HIS A 274 -0.63 14.01 -4.30
N ALA A 275 -0.85 14.33 -5.58
CA ALA A 275 -1.20 15.68 -5.99
C ALA A 275 -2.70 15.94 -5.75
N ILE A 276 -3.03 17.15 -5.32
CA ILE A 276 -4.40 17.58 -5.01
C ILE A 276 -4.63 18.99 -5.53
N GLY A 277 -5.84 19.21 -6.07
CA GLY A 277 -6.28 20.52 -6.54
C GLY A 277 -7.77 20.56 -6.83
N SER A 278 -8.24 21.66 -7.39
CA SER A 278 -9.55 21.70 -8.02
C SER A 278 -9.56 20.84 -9.29
N PRO A 279 -10.70 20.28 -9.71
CA PRO A 279 -10.80 19.56 -10.97
C PRO A 279 -10.38 20.41 -12.17
N GLY A 280 -9.47 19.87 -12.99
CA GLY A 280 -9.07 20.46 -14.26
C GLY A 280 -9.93 19.97 -15.43
N LYS A 281 -9.67 20.47 -16.62
CA LYS A 281 -10.29 19.96 -17.84
C LYS A 281 -9.60 18.63 -18.21
N PRO A 282 -10.36 17.63 -18.73
CA PRO A 282 -9.74 16.45 -19.32
C PRO A 282 -8.71 16.84 -20.37
N LEU A 283 -7.62 16.13 -20.45
CA LEU A 283 -6.64 16.34 -21.50
C LEU A 283 -7.17 15.80 -22.82
N ALA A 284 -6.96 16.54 -23.92
CA ALA A 284 -7.36 16.12 -25.27
C ALA A 284 -6.54 14.93 -25.78
N GLU A 285 -5.31 14.75 -25.26
CA GLU A 285 -4.40 13.66 -25.57
C GLU A 285 -3.87 13.08 -24.26
N GLU A 286 -3.75 11.76 -24.18
CA GLU A 286 -3.02 11.11 -23.09
C GLU A 286 -1.57 11.61 -23.12
N ILE A 287 -1.10 12.17 -22.00
CA ILE A 287 0.31 12.48 -21.85
C ILE A 287 1.01 11.14 -21.67
N GLU A 288 1.63 10.65 -22.73
CA GLU A 288 2.55 9.52 -22.62
C GLU A 288 3.66 9.87 -21.61
N ARG A 289 3.95 8.94 -20.73
CA ARG A 289 5.13 9.02 -19.86
C ARG A 289 6.32 9.27 -20.76
N SER A 290 7.07 10.33 -20.51
CA SER A 290 8.26 10.59 -21.31
C SER A 290 9.24 9.46 -21.06
N GLN A 291 9.46 8.63 -22.07
CA GLN A 291 10.48 7.57 -22.03
C GLN A 291 11.81 8.10 -21.54
N GLY A 292 12.17 9.35 -21.94
CA GLY A 292 13.39 10.02 -21.52
C GLY A 292 13.46 10.30 -20.00
N TRP A 293 12.34 10.50 -19.30
CA TRP A 293 12.39 10.71 -17.85
C TRP A 293 12.78 9.41 -17.11
N ILE A 294 12.20 8.28 -17.51
CA ILE A 294 12.53 6.97 -16.94
C ILE A 294 13.97 6.58 -17.26
N GLU A 295 14.42 6.83 -18.50
CA GLU A 295 15.78 6.55 -18.94
C GLU A 295 16.84 7.39 -18.20
N ALA A 296 16.48 8.58 -17.72
CA ALA A 296 17.35 9.45 -16.93
C ALA A 296 17.45 9.03 -15.44
N GLN A 297 16.67 8.06 -15.01
CA GLN A 297 16.69 7.56 -13.63
C GLN A 297 17.59 6.33 -13.52
N TYR A 298 18.27 6.21 -12.42
CA TYR A 298 18.96 4.98 -12.12
C TYR A 298 18.72 4.57 -10.67
N LYS A 299 18.83 3.30 -10.44
CA LYS A 299 18.66 2.71 -9.14
C LYS A 299 19.98 2.77 -8.36
N LYS A 300 19.92 3.21 -7.09
CA LYS A 300 21.07 3.08 -6.20
C LYS A 300 21.47 1.62 -6.07
N PRO A 301 22.78 1.29 -6.16
CA PRO A 301 23.25 -0.04 -5.87
C PRO A 301 22.82 -0.49 -4.48
N PHE A 302 22.45 -1.75 -4.35
CA PHE A 302 22.10 -2.35 -3.08
C PHE A 302 23.32 -2.35 -2.15
N GLU A 303 23.28 -1.54 -1.10
CA GLU A 303 24.32 -1.51 -0.10
C GLU A 303 24.17 -2.69 0.87
N ALA A 304 25.17 -3.59 0.88
CA ALA A 304 25.16 -4.77 1.74
C ALA A 304 25.31 -4.45 3.24
N ARG A 305 25.52 -3.18 3.63
CA ARG A 305 25.75 -2.73 4.99
C ARG A 305 24.58 -1.94 5.53
N GLY A 306 24.31 -2.06 6.84
CA GLY A 306 23.24 -1.34 7.54
C GLY A 306 22.04 -2.23 7.90
N PRO A 307 21.04 -1.67 8.63
CA PRO A 307 19.80 -2.36 8.95
C PRO A 307 19.08 -2.86 7.69
N ILE A 308 18.51 -4.05 7.75
CA ILE A 308 17.89 -4.68 6.58
C ILE A 308 16.77 -3.82 5.97
N THR A 309 15.97 -3.14 6.82
CA THR A 309 14.90 -2.26 6.35
C THR A 309 15.42 -1.08 5.53
N GLU A 310 16.51 -0.45 5.95
CA GLU A 310 17.15 0.66 5.22
C GLU A 310 17.73 0.19 3.89
N ARG A 311 18.37 -0.99 3.89
CA ARG A 311 18.94 -1.60 2.68
C ARG A 311 17.86 -1.88 1.65
N TYR A 312 16.72 -2.44 2.07
CA TYR A 312 15.62 -2.74 1.17
C TYR A 312 14.94 -1.49 0.65
N HIS A 313 14.82 -0.47 1.48
CA HIS A 313 14.30 0.80 1.00
C HIS A 313 15.26 1.43 -0.02
N ALA A 314 16.56 1.45 0.25
CA ALA A 314 17.56 1.95 -0.70
C ALA A 314 17.49 1.24 -2.05
N ALA A 315 17.28 -0.09 -2.05
CA ALA A 315 17.12 -0.87 -3.28
C ALA A 315 15.87 -0.51 -4.10
N THR A 316 14.86 0.12 -3.50
CA THR A 316 13.63 0.55 -4.19
C THR A 316 13.62 2.03 -4.58
N GLN A 317 14.68 2.79 -4.26
CA GLN A 317 14.78 4.22 -4.59
C GLN A 317 15.17 4.44 -6.04
N LEU A 318 14.58 5.47 -6.64
CA LEU A 318 15.04 6.05 -7.90
C LEU A 318 15.80 7.33 -7.61
N VAL A 319 16.99 7.46 -8.16
CA VAL A 319 17.86 8.63 -7.98
C VAL A 319 18.35 9.16 -9.33
N VAL A 320 18.79 10.42 -9.37
CA VAL A 320 19.37 10.99 -10.59
C VAL A 320 20.66 10.26 -10.95
N SER A 321 20.82 9.94 -12.23
CA SER A 321 22.03 9.30 -12.76
C SER A 321 22.54 10.04 -13.99
N ASP A 322 23.84 10.03 -14.17
CA ASP A 322 24.50 10.43 -15.42
C ASP A 322 24.42 9.33 -16.49
N GLN A 323 23.93 8.14 -16.14
CA GLN A 323 23.80 6.99 -17.06
C GLN A 323 22.33 6.55 -17.11
N GLY A 324 21.72 6.62 -18.30
CA GLY A 324 20.34 6.25 -18.53
C GLY A 324 20.00 4.79 -18.17
N TYR A 325 18.85 4.59 -17.59
CA TYR A 325 18.25 3.29 -17.27
C TYR A 325 17.09 3.00 -18.23
N LYS A 326 17.09 1.81 -18.84
CA LYS A 326 15.99 1.36 -19.71
C LYS A 326 15.04 0.48 -18.91
N ASP A 327 13.90 1.00 -18.54
CA ASP A 327 12.80 0.20 -18.01
C ASP A 327 11.88 -0.26 -19.16
N VAL A 328 11.68 -1.55 -19.28
CA VAL A 328 10.83 -2.16 -20.30
C VAL A 328 9.48 -2.45 -19.68
N ALA A 329 8.63 -1.43 -19.58
CA ALA A 329 7.26 -1.60 -19.14
C ALA A 329 6.44 -2.30 -20.25
N GLN A 330 6.28 -3.62 -20.18
CA GLN A 330 5.26 -4.34 -20.93
C GLN A 330 4.25 -4.97 -19.99
N ARG A 331 2.97 -4.72 -20.28
CA ARG A 331 1.84 -5.38 -19.60
C ARG A 331 1.94 -6.89 -19.78
N VAL A 332 1.90 -7.64 -18.69
CA VAL A 332 1.79 -9.10 -18.73
C VAL A 332 0.37 -9.48 -18.30
N GLU A 333 -0.37 -10.04 -19.23
CA GLU A 333 -1.57 -10.81 -18.95
C GLU A 333 -1.16 -12.17 -18.37
N ALA A 334 -1.23 -12.31 -17.08
CA ALA A 334 -1.13 -13.60 -16.39
C ALA A 334 -2.30 -13.76 -15.42
N SER A 335 -3.52 -13.77 -15.96
CA SER A 335 -4.63 -14.44 -15.29
C SER A 335 -4.44 -15.94 -15.51
N ALA A 336 -4.31 -16.73 -14.45
CA ALA A 336 -4.53 -18.17 -14.56
C ALA A 336 -5.91 -18.36 -15.21
N LYS A 337 -5.96 -18.95 -16.40
CA LYS A 337 -7.21 -19.15 -17.14
C LYS A 337 -8.16 -19.94 -16.26
N ILE A 338 -9.35 -19.37 -16.01
CA ILE A 338 -10.44 -20.06 -15.33
C ILE A 338 -10.85 -21.22 -16.25
N SER A 339 -10.80 -22.44 -15.72
CA SER A 339 -11.27 -23.63 -16.44
C SER A 339 -12.79 -23.60 -16.55
N ALA A 340 -13.33 -24.11 -17.64
CA ALA A 340 -14.79 -24.28 -17.83
C ALA A 340 -15.44 -25.20 -16.76
N HIS A 341 -14.65 -25.92 -15.97
CA HIS A 341 -15.11 -26.82 -14.91
C HIS A 341 -15.09 -26.23 -13.50
N ASP A 342 -14.63 -24.97 -13.35
CA ASP A 342 -14.55 -24.33 -12.04
C ASP A 342 -15.94 -23.94 -11.51
N VAL A 343 -16.25 -24.33 -10.27
CA VAL A 343 -17.50 -23.94 -9.63
C VAL A 343 -17.45 -22.46 -9.29
N THR A 344 -18.26 -21.68 -10.00
CA THR A 344 -18.33 -20.22 -9.85
C THR A 344 -19.60 -19.81 -9.12
N HIS A 345 -19.47 -18.92 -8.16
CA HIS A 345 -20.58 -18.33 -7.40
C HIS A 345 -20.66 -16.84 -7.73
N SER A 346 -21.71 -16.43 -8.43
CA SER A 346 -21.99 -15.00 -8.70
C SER A 346 -22.27 -14.28 -7.37
N LEU A 347 -21.72 -13.10 -7.24
CA LEU A 347 -21.96 -12.26 -6.06
C LEU A 347 -23.11 -11.29 -6.32
N PRO A 348 -24.01 -11.08 -5.35
CA PRO A 348 -25.05 -10.09 -5.48
C PRO A 348 -24.46 -8.67 -5.59
N VAL A 349 -24.99 -7.89 -6.53
CA VAL A 349 -24.71 -6.46 -6.64
C VAL A 349 -25.83 -5.71 -5.92
N ARG A 350 -25.52 -5.00 -4.84
CA ARG A 350 -26.47 -4.10 -4.20
C ARG A 350 -26.57 -2.80 -4.98
N THR A 351 -27.74 -2.44 -5.44
CA THR A 351 -28.02 -1.17 -6.12
C THR A 351 -27.97 0.03 -5.16
N THR A 352 -28.30 -0.22 -3.88
CA THR A 352 -28.22 0.76 -2.79
C THR A 352 -27.16 0.30 -1.79
N GLY A 353 -26.10 1.09 -1.66
CA GLY A 353 -25.07 0.84 -0.64
C GLY A 353 -25.53 1.22 0.78
N PRO A 354 -24.75 0.88 1.83
CA PRO A 354 -25.00 1.35 3.19
C PRO A 354 -25.11 2.87 3.22
N ALA A 355 -26.07 3.36 4.04
CA ALA A 355 -26.32 4.80 4.18
C ALA A 355 -25.24 5.56 4.97
N MET A 356 -24.26 4.83 5.56
CA MET A 356 -23.18 5.46 6.34
C MET A 356 -22.30 6.34 5.45
N LYS A 357 -22.05 7.53 5.95
CA LYS A 357 -21.18 8.50 5.29
C LYS A 357 -19.72 8.09 5.39
N LEU A 358 -18.94 8.37 4.35
CA LEU A 358 -17.52 7.99 4.30
C LEU A 358 -16.74 8.52 5.52
N GLU A 359 -16.90 9.79 5.84
CA GLU A 359 -16.17 10.40 6.95
C GLU A 359 -16.59 9.82 8.30
N GLN A 360 -17.85 9.45 8.44
CA GLN A 360 -18.33 8.72 9.62
C GLN A 360 -17.65 7.35 9.71
N ALA A 361 -17.58 6.61 8.60
CA ALA A 361 -16.89 5.33 8.57
C ALA A 361 -15.39 5.48 8.95
N ILE A 362 -14.69 6.50 8.42
CA ILE A 362 -13.30 6.78 8.78
C ILE A 362 -13.18 7.13 10.28
N GLN A 363 -14.08 7.95 10.80
CA GLN A 363 -14.06 8.43 12.19
C GLN A 363 -14.24 7.29 13.20
N ILE A 364 -15.16 6.36 12.94
CA ILE A 364 -15.47 5.26 13.86
C ILE A 364 -14.65 4.00 13.62
N ARG A 365 -14.04 3.86 12.43
CA ARG A 365 -13.25 2.69 12.03
C ARG A 365 -12.28 2.25 13.13
N ARG A 366 -12.38 1.00 13.48
CA ARG A 366 -11.47 0.34 14.43
C ARG A 366 -11.14 -1.08 13.98
N SER A 367 -10.02 -1.60 14.44
CA SER A 367 -9.73 -3.03 14.31
C SER A 367 -10.45 -3.77 15.42
N THR A 368 -11.36 -4.67 15.07
CA THR A 368 -12.12 -5.43 16.08
C THR A 368 -11.20 -6.24 17.00
N THR A 369 -11.60 -6.41 18.22
CA THR A 369 -10.95 -7.31 19.18
C THR A 369 -11.56 -8.71 19.18
N ARG A 370 -12.79 -8.85 18.66
CA ARG A 370 -13.54 -10.09 18.67
C ARG A 370 -14.47 -10.18 17.46
N PHE A 371 -14.56 -11.36 16.85
CA PHE A 371 -15.57 -11.69 15.87
C PHE A 371 -16.69 -12.53 16.53
N ASP A 372 -17.91 -12.26 16.08
CA ASP A 372 -19.09 -13.02 16.45
C ASP A 372 -19.15 -14.32 15.61
N PRO A 373 -19.61 -15.45 16.16
CA PRO A 373 -19.71 -16.71 15.42
C PRO A 373 -20.85 -16.73 14.37
N SER A 374 -21.64 -15.68 14.25
CA SER A 374 -22.71 -15.59 13.26
C SER A 374 -22.22 -15.62 11.81
N THR A 375 -23.11 -15.96 10.90
CA THR A 375 -22.83 -16.09 9.47
C THR A 375 -22.83 -14.72 8.81
N LEU A 376 -21.88 -14.48 7.92
CA LEU A 376 -21.80 -13.28 7.08
C LEU A 376 -22.74 -13.44 5.88
N ALA A 377 -23.59 -12.46 5.61
CA ALA A 377 -24.45 -12.47 4.43
C ALA A 377 -23.61 -12.38 3.13
N LEU A 378 -23.99 -13.18 2.13
CA LEU A 378 -23.31 -13.20 0.82
C LEU A 378 -23.38 -11.83 0.14
N ALA A 379 -24.50 -11.12 0.29
CA ALA A 379 -24.67 -9.80 -0.30
C ALA A 379 -23.74 -8.74 0.32
N ASP A 380 -23.46 -8.84 1.62
CA ASP A 380 -22.50 -7.94 2.27
C ASP A 380 -21.08 -8.24 1.84
N LEU A 381 -20.71 -9.52 1.74
CA LEU A 381 -19.40 -9.92 1.21
C LEU A 381 -19.22 -9.42 -0.23
N GLY A 382 -20.23 -9.61 -1.10
CA GLY A 382 -20.18 -9.14 -2.48
C GLY A 382 -19.97 -7.63 -2.56
N GLN A 383 -20.73 -6.86 -1.79
CA GLN A 383 -20.58 -5.41 -1.77
C GLN A 383 -19.22 -4.95 -1.25
N ILE A 384 -18.68 -5.60 -0.21
CA ILE A 384 -17.35 -5.28 0.33
C ILE A 384 -16.27 -5.56 -0.71
N LEU A 385 -16.35 -6.70 -1.40
CA LEU A 385 -15.38 -7.04 -2.44
C LEU A 385 -15.45 -6.08 -3.63
N GLU A 386 -16.66 -5.69 -4.06
CA GLU A 386 -16.83 -4.68 -5.13
C GLU A 386 -16.22 -3.34 -4.75
N MET A 387 -16.50 -2.82 -3.55
CA MET A 387 -15.94 -1.54 -3.10
C MET A 387 -14.43 -1.61 -2.85
N ALA A 388 -13.90 -2.77 -2.47
CA ALA A 388 -12.49 -2.91 -2.13
C ALA A 388 -11.60 -3.21 -3.34
N HIS A 389 -12.08 -4.03 -4.28
CA HIS A 389 -11.27 -4.54 -5.39
C HIS A 389 -12.11 -4.88 -6.64
N GLY A 390 -13.33 -4.38 -6.75
CA GLY A 390 -14.18 -4.55 -7.91
C GLY A 390 -13.75 -3.72 -9.12
N HIS A 391 -14.55 -3.76 -10.18
CA HIS A 391 -14.26 -3.04 -11.42
C HIS A 391 -14.23 -1.52 -11.25
N SER A 392 -15.10 -0.99 -10.39
CA SER A 392 -15.14 0.44 -10.03
C SER A 392 -14.08 0.83 -9.01
N ALA A 393 -13.49 -0.13 -8.31
CA ALA A 393 -12.41 0.13 -7.36
C ALA A 393 -11.08 0.24 -8.10
N LEU A 394 -10.55 1.43 -8.18
CA LEU A 394 -9.31 1.68 -8.89
C LEU A 394 -8.13 1.04 -8.17
N SER A 395 -7.49 0.13 -8.88
CA SER A 395 -6.24 -0.47 -8.51
C SER A 395 -5.09 0.36 -9.07
N LEU A 396 -4.10 0.67 -8.24
CA LEU A 396 -2.94 1.48 -8.64
C LEU A 396 -2.15 0.80 -9.76
N ASN A 397 -1.96 -0.52 -9.69
CA ASN A 397 -1.13 -1.29 -10.61
C ASN A 397 -1.73 -2.62 -11.06
N GLN A 398 -2.87 -3.02 -10.54
CA GLN A 398 -3.55 -4.29 -10.85
C GLN A 398 -2.66 -5.55 -10.65
N GLN A 399 -1.72 -5.49 -9.73
CA GLN A 399 -0.77 -6.57 -9.43
C GLN A 399 -1.16 -7.42 -8.22
N VAL A 400 -2.29 -7.10 -7.61
CA VAL A 400 -2.81 -7.78 -6.43
C VAL A 400 -4.09 -8.53 -6.79
N ASP A 401 -4.10 -9.84 -6.59
CA ASP A 401 -5.30 -10.68 -6.65
C ASP A 401 -5.88 -10.85 -5.24
N VAL A 402 -7.19 -11.09 -5.17
CA VAL A 402 -7.87 -11.32 -3.90
C VAL A 402 -8.34 -12.78 -3.81
N TYR A 403 -7.90 -13.45 -2.73
CA TYR A 403 -8.30 -14.81 -2.38
C TYR A 403 -9.08 -14.77 -1.06
N LEU A 404 -9.94 -15.76 -0.84
CA LEU A 404 -10.75 -15.85 0.36
C LEU A 404 -10.63 -17.23 0.99
N VAL A 405 -10.37 -17.26 2.29
CA VAL A 405 -10.60 -18.45 3.12
C VAL A 405 -11.95 -18.25 3.79
N VAL A 406 -12.96 -18.94 3.29
CA VAL A 406 -14.35 -18.83 3.74
C VAL A 406 -14.59 -19.83 4.87
N HIS A 407 -15.08 -19.34 6.01
CA HIS A 407 -15.47 -20.16 7.14
C HIS A 407 -16.99 -20.22 7.28
N ARG A 408 -17.66 -19.05 7.28
CA ARG A 408 -19.10 -18.92 7.53
C ARG A 408 -19.69 -17.77 6.70
N VAL A 409 -20.06 -18.06 5.48
CA VAL A 409 -20.76 -17.14 4.57
C VAL A 409 -22.04 -17.80 4.11
N GLU A 410 -23.13 -17.06 4.10
CA GLU A 410 -24.43 -17.52 3.63
C GLU A 410 -24.33 -18.05 2.19
N ALA A 411 -24.96 -19.19 1.92
CA ALA A 411 -24.97 -19.85 0.61
C ALA A 411 -23.59 -20.20 0.01
N LEU A 412 -22.49 -20.05 0.78
CA LEU A 412 -21.18 -20.51 0.39
C LEU A 412 -20.67 -21.60 1.33
N GLY A 413 -20.26 -22.74 0.78
CA GLY A 413 -19.58 -23.77 1.56
C GLY A 413 -18.22 -23.28 2.05
N PRO A 414 -17.72 -23.77 3.22
CA PRO A 414 -16.36 -23.50 3.65
C PRO A 414 -15.35 -23.92 2.59
N GLY A 415 -14.29 -23.14 2.41
CA GLY A 415 -13.27 -23.44 1.41
C GLY A 415 -12.37 -22.28 1.05
N LEU A 416 -11.54 -22.53 0.04
CA LEU A 416 -10.67 -21.53 -0.58
C LEU A 416 -11.31 -21.06 -1.89
N TYR A 417 -11.37 -19.76 -2.06
CA TYR A 417 -11.94 -19.09 -3.22
C TYR A 417 -10.98 -18.04 -3.76
N ARG A 418 -11.09 -17.75 -5.08
CA ARG A 418 -10.49 -16.58 -5.72
C ARG A 418 -11.60 -15.63 -6.18
N TYR A 419 -11.45 -14.36 -5.94
CA TYR A 419 -12.35 -13.34 -6.45
C TYR A 419 -12.01 -13.01 -7.92
N ASP A 420 -12.98 -13.20 -8.79
CA ASP A 420 -12.96 -12.71 -10.18
C ASP A 420 -13.68 -11.37 -10.21
N ARG A 421 -12.90 -10.29 -10.24
CA ARG A 421 -13.43 -8.93 -10.20
C ARG A 421 -14.17 -8.54 -11.49
N ASP A 422 -13.77 -9.10 -12.65
CA ASP A 422 -14.35 -8.75 -13.94
C ASP A 422 -15.76 -9.34 -14.09
N ARG A 423 -16.00 -10.48 -13.44
CA ARG A 423 -17.31 -11.15 -13.39
C ARG A 423 -18.05 -10.94 -12.09
N HIS A 424 -17.47 -10.24 -11.14
CA HIS A 424 -17.98 -10.10 -9.78
C HIS A 424 -18.43 -11.44 -9.20
N SER A 425 -17.53 -12.40 -9.16
CA SER A 425 -17.83 -13.77 -8.76
C SER A 425 -16.70 -14.40 -7.94
N LEU A 426 -17.02 -15.49 -7.25
CA LEU A 426 -16.05 -16.29 -6.50
C LEU A 426 -15.86 -17.63 -7.23
N VAL A 427 -14.63 -17.92 -7.62
CA VAL A 427 -14.21 -19.21 -8.17
C VAL A 427 -13.72 -20.08 -7.01
N ARG A 428 -14.38 -21.21 -6.78
CA ARG A 428 -14.01 -22.13 -5.72
C ARG A 428 -12.82 -22.98 -6.12
N LEU A 429 -11.67 -22.77 -5.47
CA LEU A 429 -10.42 -23.48 -5.74
C LEU A 429 -10.32 -24.78 -4.95
N ARG A 430 -10.81 -24.79 -3.70
CA ARG A 430 -10.77 -25.98 -2.84
C ARG A 430 -11.95 -25.97 -1.87
N PRO A 431 -12.79 -27.03 -1.84
CA PRO A 431 -13.83 -27.20 -0.84
C PRO A 431 -13.26 -27.68 0.50
N GLY A 432 -14.04 -27.50 1.56
CA GLY A 432 -13.77 -28.05 2.89
C GLY A 432 -13.31 -27.01 3.90
N ALA A 433 -13.46 -27.34 5.18
CA ALA A 433 -13.12 -26.45 6.28
C ALA A 433 -11.59 -26.30 6.43
N LEU A 434 -11.12 -25.06 6.40
CA LEU A 434 -9.71 -24.70 6.50
C LEU A 434 -9.37 -23.98 7.82
N VAL A 435 -10.34 -23.84 8.74
CA VAL A 435 -10.22 -23.03 9.97
C VAL A 435 -8.98 -23.39 10.77
N ALA A 436 -8.75 -24.67 11.04
CA ALA A 436 -7.64 -25.13 11.87
C ALA A 436 -6.28 -24.84 11.21
N ASP A 437 -6.13 -25.16 9.93
CA ASP A 437 -4.90 -24.92 9.19
C ASP A 437 -4.66 -23.42 9.02
N PHE A 438 -5.69 -22.64 8.70
CA PHE A 438 -5.60 -21.21 8.54
C PHE A 438 -5.22 -20.51 9.85
N THR A 439 -5.82 -20.90 10.97
CA THR A 439 -5.46 -20.38 12.29
C THR A 439 -4.01 -20.70 12.64
N ARG A 440 -3.56 -21.94 12.36
CA ARG A 440 -2.19 -22.38 12.60
C ARG A 440 -1.18 -21.57 11.81
N VAL A 441 -1.41 -21.36 10.51
CA VAL A 441 -0.49 -20.57 9.66
C VAL A 441 -0.52 -19.08 10.00
N CYS A 442 -1.61 -18.59 10.59
CA CYS A 442 -1.73 -17.26 11.19
C CYS A 442 -1.19 -17.20 12.63
N LEU A 443 -0.22 -18.07 12.98
CA LEU A 443 0.46 -18.11 14.28
C LEU A 443 -0.51 -18.33 15.47
N GLY A 444 -1.56 -19.10 15.29
CA GLY A 444 -2.54 -19.40 16.32
C GLY A 444 -3.40 -18.21 16.76
N GLN A 445 -3.46 -17.15 15.96
CA GLN A 445 -4.26 -15.97 16.30
C GLN A 445 -5.76 -16.30 16.21
N ASP A 446 -6.50 -16.21 17.32
CA ASP A 446 -7.93 -16.51 17.42
C ASP A 446 -8.77 -15.81 16.34
N LYS A 447 -8.37 -14.59 15.95
CA LYS A 447 -9.09 -13.80 14.94
C LYS A 447 -9.12 -14.48 13.57
N ALA A 448 -8.10 -15.28 13.23
CA ALA A 448 -8.08 -16.05 11.99
C ALA A 448 -9.12 -17.19 12.01
N GLY A 449 -9.36 -17.80 13.17
CA GLY A 449 -10.35 -18.89 13.33
C GLY A 449 -11.79 -18.40 13.59
N THR A 450 -11.95 -17.23 14.21
CA THR A 450 -13.26 -16.71 14.59
C THR A 450 -13.88 -15.78 13.56
N ALA A 451 -13.12 -15.19 12.63
CA ALA A 451 -13.67 -14.41 11.52
C ALA A 451 -14.58 -15.27 10.61
N ALA A 452 -15.54 -14.67 9.94
CA ALA A 452 -16.35 -15.37 8.94
C ALA A 452 -15.54 -15.64 7.65
N VAL A 453 -14.63 -14.73 7.29
CA VAL A 453 -13.79 -14.81 6.10
C VAL A 453 -12.41 -14.22 6.38
N GLY A 454 -11.36 -14.89 5.91
CA GLY A 454 -10.05 -14.28 5.67
C GLY A 454 -9.96 -13.80 4.23
N VAL A 455 -9.73 -12.50 4.03
CA VAL A 455 -9.50 -11.88 2.70
C VAL A 455 -7.99 -11.68 2.55
N LEU A 456 -7.41 -12.32 1.54
CA LEU A 456 -5.95 -12.38 1.33
C LEU A 456 -5.58 -11.65 0.04
N MET A 457 -4.67 -10.70 0.15
CA MET A 457 -4.08 -10.00 -0.97
C MET A 457 -2.85 -10.78 -1.43
N VAL A 458 -2.89 -11.26 -2.66
CA VAL A 458 -1.86 -12.07 -3.30
C VAL A 458 -1.17 -11.25 -4.37
N ALA A 459 0.12 -10.98 -4.19
CA ALA A 459 0.93 -10.29 -5.19
C ALA A 459 1.31 -11.24 -6.32
N ARG A 460 1.21 -10.80 -7.56
CA ARG A 460 1.76 -11.46 -8.74
C ARG A 460 3.24 -11.05 -8.90
N LEU A 461 4.14 -11.86 -8.37
CA LEU A 461 5.58 -11.58 -8.34
C LEU A 461 6.33 -12.16 -9.55
N GLY A 462 5.78 -13.17 -10.21
CA GLY A 462 6.46 -13.97 -11.23
C GLY A 462 6.09 -13.63 -12.67
N ALA A 463 5.26 -12.62 -12.89
CA ALA A 463 5.23 -12.04 -14.21
C ALA A 463 6.64 -11.53 -14.50
N GLU A 464 7.34 -12.13 -15.49
CA GLU A 464 8.77 -11.88 -15.82
C GLU A 464 9.17 -10.40 -15.91
N ARG A 465 8.23 -9.51 -15.72
CA ARG A 465 8.31 -8.05 -15.77
C ARG A 465 7.73 -7.31 -14.54
N ALA A 466 7.00 -7.99 -13.64
CA ALA A 466 6.41 -7.32 -12.46
C ALA A 466 7.47 -6.98 -11.41
N LEU A 467 8.58 -7.72 -11.39
CA LEU A 467 9.75 -7.45 -10.57
C LEU A 467 10.93 -6.87 -11.38
N ALA A 468 10.70 -6.45 -12.62
CA ALA A 468 11.73 -5.77 -13.40
C ALA A 468 12.24 -4.50 -12.71
N SER A 469 11.49 -3.99 -11.70
CA SER A 469 12.02 -2.99 -10.79
C SER A 469 11.62 -3.34 -9.35
N THR A 470 12.54 -3.26 -8.43
CA THR A 470 12.30 -3.38 -6.98
C THR A 470 11.32 -2.29 -6.50
N ARG A 471 11.18 -1.19 -7.24
CA ARG A 471 10.18 -0.15 -7.03
C ARG A 471 8.77 -0.72 -7.11
N ARG A 472 8.50 -1.61 -8.06
CA ARG A 472 7.20 -2.26 -8.22
C ARG A 472 6.76 -3.04 -6.98
N TYR A 473 7.69 -3.72 -6.31
CA TYR A 473 7.38 -4.40 -5.05
C TYR A 473 6.88 -3.44 -3.96
N ARG A 474 7.48 -2.23 -3.88
CA ARG A 474 7.02 -1.15 -2.99
C ARG A 474 5.60 -0.72 -3.35
N GLU A 475 5.30 -0.50 -4.63
CA GLU A 475 3.99 -0.10 -5.13
C GLU A 475 2.92 -1.16 -4.86
N ILE A 476 3.23 -2.44 -5.04
CA ILE A 476 2.33 -3.58 -4.74
C ILE A 476 1.95 -3.60 -3.25
N LEU A 477 2.89 -3.34 -2.36
CA LEU A 477 2.60 -3.29 -0.92
C LEU A 477 1.69 -2.10 -0.57
N ILE A 478 1.90 -0.94 -1.18
CA ILE A 478 1.02 0.24 -1.04
C ILE A 478 -0.38 -0.08 -1.57
N GLU A 479 -0.48 -0.70 -2.75
CA GLU A 479 -1.77 -1.14 -3.32
C GLU A 479 -2.52 -2.08 -2.38
N SER A 480 -1.83 -3.06 -1.79
CA SER A 480 -2.46 -3.99 -0.84
C SER A 480 -2.99 -3.29 0.41
N GLY A 481 -2.32 -2.24 0.85
CA GLY A 481 -2.79 -1.37 1.93
C GLY A 481 -4.05 -0.59 1.57
N ALA A 482 -4.11 -0.05 0.35
CA ALA A 482 -5.30 0.65 -0.16
C ALA A 482 -6.53 -0.28 -0.21
N ILE A 483 -6.36 -1.51 -0.73
CA ILE A 483 -7.41 -2.54 -0.73
C ILE A 483 -7.86 -2.84 0.71
N GLY A 484 -6.91 -3.06 1.63
CA GLY A 484 -7.20 -3.32 3.04
C GLY A 484 -7.98 -2.18 3.71
N GLN A 485 -7.69 -0.92 3.36
CA GLN A 485 -8.43 0.23 3.88
C GLN A 485 -9.87 0.26 3.37
N ARG A 486 -10.08 0.01 2.09
CA ARG A 486 -11.44 -0.08 1.53
C ARG A 486 -12.24 -1.22 2.17
N ILE A 487 -11.62 -2.38 2.44
CA ILE A 487 -12.28 -3.47 3.19
C ILE A 487 -12.71 -2.99 4.57
N TYR A 488 -11.84 -2.26 5.31
CA TYR A 488 -12.22 -1.71 6.62
C TYR A 488 -13.42 -0.78 6.53
N LEU A 489 -13.38 0.18 5.62
CA LEU A 489 -14.44 1.18 5.50
C LEU A 489 -15.74 0.59 4.98
N ALA A 490 -15.67 -0.36 4.06
CA ALA A 490 -16.83 -1.09 3.56
C ALA A 490 -17.47 -1.96 4.65
N ALA A 491 -16.66 -2.66 5.43
CA ALA A 491 -17.13 -3.45 6.57
C ALA A 491 -17.81 -2.56 7.62
N GLU A 492 -17.16 -1.46 8.03
CA GLU A 492 -17.72 -0.50 8.98
C GLU A 492 -19.05 0.07 8.48
N SER A 493 -19.12 0.43 7.18
CA SER A 493 -20.35 0.91 6.55
C SER A 493 -21.47 -0.11 6.51
N ALA A 494 -21.14 -1.40 6.48
CA ALA A 494 -22.10 -2.51 6.52
C ALA A 494 -22.46 -2.96 7.94
N GLY A 495 -21.95 -2.30 8.98
CA GLY A 495 -22.13 -2.73 10.38
C GLY A 495 -21.35 -4.00 10.71
N LEU A 496 -20.30 -4.30 9.98
CA LEU A 496 -19.43 -5.44 10.14
C LEU A 496 -18.08 -5.03 10.70
N SER A 497 -17.36 -6.00 11.19
CA SER A 497 -16.04 -5.82 11.79
C SER A 497 -14.93 -6.33 10.86
N ALA A 498 -13.80 -5.62 10.85
CA ALA A 498 -12.61 -6.02 10.13
C ALA A 498 -11.35 -5.92 11.00
N ARG A 499 -10.34 -6.73 10.66
CA ARG A 499 -9.02 -6.68 11.29
C ARG A 499 -7.92 -7.16 10.37
N ASN A 500 -6.94 -6.31 10.11
CA ASN A 500 -5.71 -6.74 9.43
C ASN A 500 -4.89 -7.64 10.36
N LEU A 501 -4.46 -8.77 9.85
CA LEU A 501 -3.47 -9.63 10.48
C LEU A 501 -2.15 -9.50 9.72
N ALA A 502 -1.16 -8.97 10.40
CA ALA A 502 0.14 -8.73 9.80
C ALA A 502 1.10 -9.92 9.97
N ALA A 503 0.90 -10.74 10.99
CA ALA A 503 1.78 -11.84 11.35
C ALA A 503 1.17 -13.19 10.92
N PHE A 504 1.81 -13.84 9.96
CA PHE A 504 1.50 -15.19 9.46
C PHE A 504 2.79 -15.86 8.98
N LEU A 505 2.78 -17.17 8.83
CA LEU A 505 3.87 -17.95 8.26
C LEU A 505 3.73 -17.94 6.73
N ASP A 506 4.54 -17.17 6.05
CA ASP A 506 4.40 -16.89 4.60
C ASP A 506 4.41 -18.17 3.76
N ASP A 507 5.41 -19.02 3.95
CA ASP A 507 5.57 -20.25 3.16
C ASP A 507 4.43 -21.26 3.42
N ASP A 508 3.96 -21.33 4.66
CA ASP A 508 2.86 -22.23 5.02
C ASP A 508 1.53 -21.72 4.48
N LEU A 509 1.31 -20.38 4.52
CA LEU A 509 0.10 -19.77 3.98
C LEU A 509 0.08 -19.86 2.46
N ASN A 510 1.20 -19.61 1.78
CA ASN A 510 1.30 -19.80 0.33
C ASN A 510 0.98 -21.24 -0.06
N ARG A 511 1.55 -22.25 0.63
CA ARG A 511 1.23 -23.67 0.40
C ARG A 511 -0.24 -24.00 0.66
N LEU A 512 -0.85 -23.39 1.68
CA LEU A 512 -2.28 -23.55 1.96
C LEU A 512 -3.14 -23.09 0.78
N LEU A 513 -2.71 -22.05 0.06
CA LEU A 513 -3.39 -21.50 -1.10
C LEU A 513 -2.98 -22.16 -2.43
N GLY A 514 -1.99 -23.06 -2.44
CA GLY A 514 -1.43 -23.63 -3.66
C GLY A 514 -0.51 -22.68 -4.42
N LEU A 515 0.06 -21.69 -3.73
CA LEU A 515 1.01 -20.71 -4.28
C LEU A 515 2.45 -21.15 -4.00
N ASP A 516 3.38 -20.79 -4.91
CA ASP A 516 4.80 -21.13 -4.79
C ASP A 516 5.59 -20.14 -3.92
N GLY A 517 5.03 -18.97 -3.61
CA GLY A 517 5.69 -17.92 -2.84
C GLY A 517 6.83 -17.20 -3.59
N VAL A 518 6.95 -17.46 -4.89
CA VAL A 518 7.97 -16.88 -5.80
C VAL A 518 7.29 -16.12 -6.92
N HIS A 519 6.40 -16.76 -7.67
CA HIS A 519 5.62 -16.14 -8.75
C HIS A 519 4.34 -15.50 -8.22
N ALA A 520 3.76 -16.08 -7.17
CA ALA A 520 2.63 -15.51 -6.47
C ALA A 520 2.77 -15.74 -4.96
N ALA A 521 2.51 -14.70 -4.15
CA ALA A 521 2.65 -14.78 -2.71
C ALA A 521 1.62 -13.92 -1.98
N VAL A 522 1.16 -14.42 -0.83
CA VAL A 522 0.35 -13.62 0.09
C VAL A 522 1.23 -12.53 0.72
N ILE A 523 0.81 -11.30 0.61
CA ILE A 523 1.52 -10.13 1.16
C ILE A 523 0.77 -9.46 2.31
N HIS A 524 -0.56 -9.51 2.30
CA HIS A 524 -1.41 -8.86 3.28
C HIS A 524 -2.70 -9.66 3.46
N LEU A 525 -3.30 -9.61 4.63
CA LEU A 525 -4.60 -10.24 4.86
C LEU A 525 -5.46 -9.46 5.87
N THR A 526 -6.77 -9.49 5.64
CA THR A 526 -7.79 -8.85 6.46
C THR A 526 -8.84 -9.88 6.87
N MET A 527 -9.08 -10.01 8.16
CA MET A 527 -10.20 -10.79 8.69
C MET A 527 -11.47 -9.97 8.62
N LEU A 528 -12.59 -10.60 8.27
CA LEU A 528 -13.89 -9.97 8.08
C LEU A 528 -14.99 -10.83 8.70
N GLY A 529 -15.99 -10.20 9.29
CA GLY A 529 -17.17 -10.87 9.81
C GLY A 529 -17.99 -9.99 10.75
N PRO A 530 -19.14 -10.49 11.25
CA PRO A 530 -19.84 -9.87 12.36
C PRO A 530 -18.92 -9.75 13.58
N GLY A 531 -19.08 -8.70 14.40
CA GLY A 531 -18.27 -8.50 15.60
C GLY A 531 -18.60 -7.20 16.32
N ASP A 532 -17.84 -6.92 17.41
CA ASP A 532 -17.96 -5.74 18.26
C ASP A 532 -17.38 -4.46 17.66
#